data_2b4601e4ac07a809812c27002760035a
#
_entry.id   2b4601e4ac07a809812c27002760035a
#
_cell.length_a   1.000
_cell.length_b   1.000
_cell.length_c   1.000
_cell.angle_alpha   90.00
_cell.angle_beta   90.00
_cell.angle_gamma   90.00
#
_symmetry.space_group_name_H-M   'P 1'
#
loop_
_entity.id
_entity.type
_entity.pdbx_description
1 polymer ?
#
loop_
_entity_poly.entity_id
_entity_poly.type
_entity_poly.pdbx_seq_one_letter_code
_entity_poly.pdbx_strand_id
1 'polypeptide(L)'
;MDSEDRQARQVSVPCDYDTDPERYRLGMRTARAHTGADLYGRGARLLGELGAGTVLDVGCADGALRAALPAPGPWLVGLDASETLLRDHPPPVLRADARRLPVRNRAVDAVTALNVLYHLPDPMPALREARRVLRAGGHLLAATIARTDSPEFSAYWSRSATSFDAEDAPGLLARVFDSVTGFAWDAPLMTLPDAAAIRHYLIGRQVRTEIATAAADELPTPLSVTKRGALIVAGRDR
;
A
#
# COMPACT_ATOMS: atom_id res chain seq x y z
N MET A 1 17.74 12.36 -28.83
CA MET A 1 16.98 11.66 -27.78
C MET A 1 17.37 12.35 -26.49
N ASP A 2 16.53 13.32 -26.12
CA ASP A 2 16.82 14.33 -25.09
C ASP A 2 16.93 13.76 -23.67
N SER A 3 17.68 14.45 -22.81
CA SER A 3 17.88 14.10 -21.40
C SER A 3 16.54 14.05 -20.63
N GLU A 4 15.57 14.87 -21.02
CA GLU A 4 14.20 14.87 -20.47
C GLU A 4 13.44 13.58 -20.75
N ASP A 5 13.63 12.97 -21.95
CA ASP A 5 12.98 11.72 -22.34
C ASP A 5 13.57 10.50 -21.60
N ARG A 6 14.82 10.59 -21.13
CA ARG A 6 15.44 9.59 -20.23
C ARG A 6 14.92 9.71 -18.80
N GLN A 7 14.75 10.93 -18.29
CA GLN A 7 14.26 11.17 -16.94
C GLN A 7 12.78 10.76 -16.78
N ALA A 8 11.97 10.94 -17.84
CA ALA A 8 10.58 10.49 -17.90
C ALA A 8 10.40 8.97 -17.94
N ARG A 9 11.47 8.21 -18.21
CA ARG A 9 11.47 6.73 -18.26
C ARG A 9 11.97 6.09 -16.96
N GLN A 10 12.47 6.87 -16.03
CA GLN A 10 12.99 6.33 -14.78
C GLN A 10 11.85 5.97 -13.85
N VAL A 11 11.71 4.67 -13.56
CA VAL A 11 10.74 4.15 -12.59
C VAL A 11 11.14 4.70 -11.22
N SER A 12 10.24 5.49 -10.59
CA SER A 12 10.47 6.03 -9.27
C SER A 12 10.22 4.94 -8.21
N VAL A 13 11.26 4.59 -7.49
CA VAL A 13 11.19 3.68 -6.34
C VAL A 13 11.44 4.52 -5.08
N PRO A 14 10.71 4.33 -3.98
CA PRO A 14 11.10 4.87 -2.69
C PRO A 14 12.57 4.52 -2.41
N CYS A 15 13.34 5.51 -1.97
CA CYS A 15 14.81 5.48 -2.00
C CYS A 15 15.46 4.28 -1.26
N ASP A 16 14.73 3.59 -0.42
CA ASP A 16 15.24 2.52 0.43
C ASP A 16 14.76 1.09 0.09
N TYR A 17 13.77 0.91 -0.79
CA TYR A 17 13.26 -0.44 -1.11
C TYR A 17 14.27 -1.28 -1.90
N ASP A 18 15.09 -0.64 -2.72
CA ASP A 18 16.17 -1.31 -3.45
C ASP A 18 17.53 -1.16 -2.74
N THR A 19 17.73 -0.14 -1.89
CA THR A 19 18.99 0.11 -1.19
C THR A 19 19.07 -0.52 0.21
N ASP A 20 17.92 -0.64 0.89
CA ASP A 20 17.80 -1.29 2.20
C ASP A 20 16.51 -2.16 2.29
N PRO A 21 16.40 -3.22 1.48
CA PRO A 21 15.22 -4.07 1.46
C PRO A 21 15.00 -4.81 2.78
N GLU A 22 16.04 -5.04 3.57
CA GLU A 22 15.90 -5.71 4.87
C GLU A 22 15.16 -4.87 5.88
N ARG A 23 15.30 -3.57 5.85
CA ARG A 23 14.51 -2.65 6.68
C ARG A 23 13.01 -2.74 6.34
N TYR A 24 12.67 -2.75 5.05
CA TYR A 24 11.29 -2.98 4.60
C TYR A 24 10.76 -4.33 5.09
N ARG A 25 11.53 -5.41 4.86
CA ARG A 25 11.16 -6.77 5.30
C ARG A 25 10.99 -6.86 6.81
N LEU A 26 11.86 -6.20 7.60
CA LEU A 26 11.73 -6.11 9.05
C LEU A 26 10.40 -5.47 9.45
N GLY A 27 10.09 -4.30 8.88
CA GLY A 27 8.84 -3.59 9.13
C GLY A 27 7.60 -4.41 8.78
N MET A 28 7.62 -5.09 7.64
CA MET A 28 6.51 -5.94 7.20
C MET A 28 6.35 -7.21 8.06
N ARG A 29 7.46 -7.87 8.44
CA ARG A 29 7.41 -9.02 9.36
C ARG A 29 6.83 -8.63 10.71
N THR A 30 7.32 -7.52 11.29
CA THR A 30 6.82 -7.01 12.57
C THR A 30 5.35 -6.64 12.49
N ALA A 31 4.94 -5.92 11.44
CA ALA A 31 3.55 -5.57 11.25
C ALA A 31 2.65 -6.81 11.13
N ARG A 32 3.01 -7.79 10.29
CA ARG A 32 2.24 -9.02 10.09
C ARG A 32 2.15 -9.88 11.36
N ALA A 33 3.24 -9.96 12.14
CA ALA A 33 3.29 -10.77 13.35
C ALA A 33 2.40 -10.22 14.49
N HIS A 34 2.16 -8.91 14.51
CA HIS A 34 1.57 -8.23 15.66
C HIS A 34 0.26 -7.50 15.36
N THR A 35 -0.19 -7.48 14.10
CA THR A 35 -1.47 -6.83 13.75
C THR A 35 -2.64 -7.80 13.82
N GLY A 36 -3.75 -7.33 14.41
CA GLY A 36 -5.06 -7.96 14.26
C GLY A 36 -5.83 -7.49 13.00
N ALA A 37 -5.27 -6.53 12.25
CA ALA A 37 -5.88 -6.04 11.02
C ALA A 37 -5.52 -6.96 9.84
N ASP A 38 -6.54 -7.35 9.07
CA ASP A 38 -6.39 -8.17 7.87
C ASP A 38 -6.74 -7.35 6.61
N LEU A 39 -5.89 -6.38 6.27
CA LEU A 39 -6.09 -5.54 5.09
C LEU A 39 -6.14 -6.36 3.80
N TYR A 40 -5.21 -7.28 3.62
CA TYR A 40 -5.10 -8.08 2.38
C TYR A 40 -6.23 -9.09 2.24
N GLY A 41 -6.61 -9.77 3.32
CA GLY A 41 -7.78 -10.66 3.31
C GLY A 41 -9.09 -9.89 3.09
N ARG A 42 -9.20 -8.66 3.64
CA ARG A 42 -10.35 -7.79 3.33
C ARG A 42 -10.36 -7.37 1.86
N GLY A 43 -9.22 -6.99 1.29
CA GLY A 43 -9.07 -6.72 -0.14
C GLY A 43 -9.46 -7.93 -1.00
N ALA A 44 -8.99 -9.12 -0.63
CA ALA A 44 -9.34 -10.37 -1.32
C ALA A 44 -10.85 -10.67 -1.29
N ARG A 45 -11.51 -10.48 -0.14
CA ARG A 45 -12.97 -10.62 -0.02
C ARG A 45 -13.73 -9.64 -0.90
N LEU A 46 -13.34 -8.35 -0.87
CA LEU A 46 -13.96 -7.33 -1.73
C LEU A 46 -13.80 -7.63 -3.22
N LEU A 47 -12.64 -8.13 -3.66
CA LEU A 47 -12.44 -8.57 -5.05
C LEU A 47 -13.43 -9.70 -5.43
N GLY A 48 -13.68 -10.63 -4.52
CA GLY A 48 -14.68 -11.68 -4.70
C GLY A 48 -16.12 -11.13 -4.76
N GLU A 49 -16.49 -10.24 -3.84
CA GLU A 49 -17.82 -9.58 -3.81
C GLU A 49 -18.10 -8.76 -5.07
N LEU A 50 -17.05 -8.13 -5.64
CA LEU A 50 -17.11 -7.38 -6.89
C LEU A 50 -17.08 -8.28 -8.14
N GLY A 51 -16.91 -9.59 -7.99
CA GLY A 51 -16.84 -10.54 -9.10
C GLY A 51 -15.64 -10.32 -10.02
N ALA A 52 -14.53 -9.78 -9.50
CA ALA A 52 -13.34 -9.48 -10.29
C ALA A 52 -12.66 -10.78 -10.77
N GLY A 53 -12.67 -11.03 -12.08
CA GLY A 53 -11.99 -12.18 -12.70
C GLY A 53 -10.52 -11.90 -13.06
N THR A 54 -10.19 -10.64 -13.34
CA THR A 54 -8.83 -10.18 -13.68
C THR A 54 -8.44 -8.98 -12.83
N VAL A 55 -7.31 -9.07 -12.12
CA VAL A 55 -6.82 -8.07 -11.17
C VAL A 55 -5.41 -7.63 -11.51
N LEU A 56 -5.16 -6.33 -11.50
CA LEU A 56 -3.82 -5.75 -11.53
C LEU A 56 -3.49 -5.21 -10.14
N ASP A 57 -2.50 -5.81 -9.48
CA ASP A 57 -2.05 -5.40 -8.14
C ASP A 57 -0.86 -4.44 -8.27
N VAL A 58 -1.10 -3.16 -8.09
CA VAL A 58 -0.11 -2.08 -8.22
C VAL A 58 0.56 -1.82 -6.88
N GLY A 59 1.90 -1.88 -6.85
CA GLY A 59 2.68 -1.87 -5.61
C GLY A 59 2.55 -3.20 -4.87
N CYS A 60 2.63 -4.29 -5.63
CA CYS A 60 2.37 -5.65 -5.13
C CYS A 60 3.44 -6.19 -4.17
N ALA A 61 4.62 -5.56 -4.12
CA ALA A 61 5.77 -5.95 -3.30
C ALA A 61 6.04 -7.48 -3.32
N ASP A 62 6.03 -8.13 -2.17
CA ASP A 62 6.28 -9.58 -1.99
C ASP A 62 5.02 -10.47 -2.19
N GLY A 63 3.89 -9.90 -2.61
CA GLY A 63 2.68 -10.66 -2.97
C GLY A 63 1.71 -10.94 -1.83
N ALA A 64 1.63 -10.07 -0.82
CA ALA A 64 0.72 -10.25 0.32
C ALA A 64 -0.76 -10.39 -0.09
N LEU A 65 -1.22 -9.61 -1.07
CA LEU A 65 -2.59 -9.77 -1.60
C LEU A 65 -2.76 -11.10 -2.31
N ARG A 66 -1.82 -11.50 -3.14
CA ARG A 66 -1.86 -12.82 -3.82
C ARG A 66 -1.99 -13.96 -2.83
N ALA A 67 -1.22 -13.92 -1.74
CA ALA A 67 -1.27 -14.94 -0.69
C ALA A 67 -2.62 -14.99 0.06
N ALA A 68 -3.36 -13.87 0.08
CA ALA A 68 -4.67 -13.78 0.71
C ALA A 68 -5.84 -14.20 -0.20
N LEU A 69 -5.61 -14.36 -1.51
CA LEU A 69 -6.67 -14.77 -2.44
C LEU A 69 -7.07 -16.24 -2.24
N PRO A 70 -8.37 -16.58 -2.39
CA PRO A 70 -8.82 -17.97 -2.36
C PRO A 70 -8.33 -18.76 -3.58
N ALA A 71 -8.33 -20.07 -3.47
CA ALA A 71 -8.11 -20.99 -4.60
C ALA A 71 -9.39 -21.81 -4.87
N PRO A 72 -10.04 -21.73 -6.07
CA PRO A 72 -9.67 -20.87 -7.18
C PRO A 72 -9.99 -19.39 -6.91
N GLY A 73 -9.17 -18.49 -7.45
CA GLY A 73 -9.31 -17.03 -7.31
C GLY A 73 -9.18 -16.29 -8.63
N PRO A 74 -9.21 -14.96 -8.61
CA PRO A 74 -9.04 -14.14 -9.80
C PRO A 74 -7.65 -14.33 -10.41
N TRP A 75 -7.53 -14.10 -11.71
CA TRP A 75 -6.23 -13.97 -12.38
C TRP A 75 -5.59 -12.65 -11.96
N LEU A 76 -4.56 -12.71 -11.13
CA LEU A 76 -3.85 -11.54 -10.64
C LEU A 76 -2.48 -11.40 -11.29
N VAL A 77 -2.16 -10.19 -11.76
CA VAL A 77 -0.82 -9.79 -12.20
C VAL A 77 -0.29 -8.75 -11.21
N GLY A 78 0.86 -9.03 -10.60
CA GLY A 78 1.54 -8.08 -9.72
C GLY A 78 2.37 -7.07 -10.52
N LEU A 79 2.41 -5.82 -10.05
CA LEU A 79 3.22 -4.75 -10.63
C LEU A 79 3.87 -3.96 -9.51
N ASP A 80 5.18 -3.79 -9.59
CA ASP A 80 5.94 -2.95 -8.65
C ASP A 80 7.07 -2.20 -9.38
N ALA A 81 7.50 -1.10 -8.80
CA ALA A 81 8.65 -0.34 -9.26
C ALA A 81 9.98 -0.97 -8.80
N SER A 82 9.99 -1.58 -7.61
CA SER A 82 11.16 -2.22 -7.01
C SER A 82 11.38 -3.61 -7.60
N GLU A 83 12.52 -3.78 -8.29
CA GLU A 83 12.93 -5.11 -8.76
C GLU A 83 13.25 -6.05 -7.61
N THR A 84 13.80 -5.52 -6.53
CA THR A 84 14.19 -6.29 -5.35
C THR A 84 12.99 -6.91 -4.65
N LEU A 85 11.89 -6.18 -4.51
CA LEU A 85 10.66 -6.72 -3.91
C LEU A 85 9.98 -7.76 -4.83
N LEU A 86 10.01 -7.54 -6.14
CA LEU A 86 9.42 -8.47 -7.12
C LEU A 86 10.09 -9.85 -7.16
N ARG A 87 11.36 -9.96 -6.71
CA ARG A 87 12.05 -11.27 -6.64
C ARG A 87 11.38 -12.26 -5.70
N ASP A 88 10.74 -11.75 -4.65
CA ASP A 88 10.05 -12.56 -3.65
C ASP A 88 8.57 -12.83 -4.02
N HIS A 89 8.05 -12.16 -5.06
CA HIS A 89 6.65 -12.27 -5.48
C HIS A 89 6.44 -13.44 -6.47
N PRO A 90 5.47 -14.35 -6.22
CA PRO A 90 5.12 -15.39 -7.19
C PRO A 90 4.63 -14.80 -8.53
N PRO A 91 5.03 -15.37 -9.69
CA PRO A 91 4.57 -14.88 -10.99
C PRO A 91 3.05 -15.07 -11.20
N PRO A 92 2.41 -14.31 -12.11
CA PRO A 92 3.02 -13.33 -13.02
C PRO A 92 3.23 -11.96 -12.37
N VAL A 93 4.39 -11.34 -12.65
CA VAL A 93 4.77 -10.01 -12.18
C VAL A 93 5.38 -9.16 -13.31
N LEU A 94 5.26 -7.84 -13.18
CA LEU A 94 5.85 -6.86 -14.09
C LEU A 94 6.54 -5.76 -13.29
N ARG A 95 7.76 -5.38 -13.70
CA ARG A 95 8.39 -4.16 -13.19
C ARG A 95 7.88 -2.98 -13.98
N ALA A 96 7.18 -2.04 -13.34
CA ALA A 96 6.67 -0.84 -13.99
C ALA A 96 6.35 0.26 -12.98
N ASP A 97 6.15 1.48 -13.52
CA ASP A 97 5.70 2.64 -12.77
C ASP A 97 4.17 2.70 -12.77
N ALA A 98 3.58 2.88 -11.59
CA ALA A 98 2.13 3.05 -11.43
C ALA A 98 1.55 4.21 -12.26
N ARG A 99 2.38 5.22 -12.54
CA ARG A 99 2.02 6.40 -13.35
C ARG A 99 1.95 6.12 -14.84
N ARG A 100 2.45 4.94 -15.30
CA ARG A 100 2.49 4.52 -16.69
C ARG A 100 2.39 2.99 -16.79
N LEU A 101 1.18 2.46 -16.62
CA LEU A 101 0.93 1.01 -16.61
C LEU A 101 1.11 0.39 -18.01
N PRO A 102 1.93 -0.67 -18.18
CA PRO A 102 2.14 -1.37 -19.45
C PRO A 102 0.96 -2.31 -19.77
N VAL A 103 -0.24 -1.83 -19.57
CA VAL A 103 -1.50 -2.56 -19.73
C VAL A 103 -2.39 -1.77 -20.68
N ARG A 104 -3.04 -2.46 -21.62
CA ARG A 104 -3.98 -1.83 -22.55
C ARG A 104 -5.19 -1.23 -21.82
N ASN A 105 -5.86 -0.29 -22.49
CA ASN A 105 -7.09 0.29 -21.98
C ASN A 105 -8.15 -0.80 -21.75
N ARG A 106 -8.96 -0.67 -20.69
CA ARG A 106 -10.13 -1.52 -20.42
C ARG A 106 -9.79 -3.02 -20.44
N ALA A 107 -8.70 -3.41 -19.77
CA ALA A 107 -8.18 -4.78 -19.78
C ALA A 107 -8.50 -5.59 -18.55
N VAL A 108 -8.73 -4.94 -17.40
CA VAL A 108 -8.89 -5.61 -16.10
C VAL A 108 -10.20 -5.24 -15.44
N ASP A 109 -10.71 -6.14 -14.58
CA ASP A 109 -11.94 -5.93 -13.82
C ASP A 109 -11.66 -5.13 -12.55
N ALA A 110 -10.50 -5.33 -11.95
CA ALA A 110 -10.08 -4.56 -10.79
C ALA A 110 -8.60 -4.17 -10.85
N VAL A 111 -8.30 -3.03 -10.22
CA VAL A 111 -6.95 -2.60 -9.86
C VAL A 111 -6.90 -2.53 -8.33
N THR A 112 -5.82 -3.02 -7.73
CA THR A 112 -5.54 -2.79 -6.32
C THR A 112 -4.31 -1.89 -6.18
N ALA A 113 -4.34 -1.00 -5.17
CA ALA A 113 -3.25 -0.11 -4.80
C ALA A 113 -3.23 0.02 -3.27
N LEU A 114 -2.72 -1.03 -2.61
CA LEU A 114 -2.78 -1.17 -1.15
C LEU A 114 -1.49 -0.64 -0.51
N ASN A 115 -1.57 0.51 0.16
CA ASN A 115 -0.44 1.18 0.82
C ASN A 115 0.72 1.54 -0.13
N VAL A 116 0.41 2.04 -1.33
CA VAL A 116 1.41 2.40 -2.34
C VAL A 116 1.32 3.84 -2.82
N LEU A 117 0.11 4.41 -3.00
CA LEU A 117 -0.08 5.70 -3.67
C LEU A 117 0.56 6.89 -2.93
N TYR A 118 0.72 6.80 -1.63
CA TYR A 118 1.37 7.83 -0.82
C TYR A 118 2.90 7.93 -1.05
N HIS A 119 3.50 6.97 -1.76
CA HIS A 119 4.90 7.04 -2.19
C HIS A 119 5.11 7.92 -3.42
N LEU A 120 4.04 8.24 -4.15
CA LEU A 120 4.12 9.08 -5.33
C LEU A 120 4.07 10.55 -4.94
N PRO A 121 4.92 11.43 -5.50
CA PRO A 121 4.83 12.88 -5.27
C PRO A 121 3.47 13.45 -5.69
N ASP A 122 2.90 12.94 -6.79
CA ASP A 122 1.54 13.20 -7.24
C ASP A 122 0.86 11.87 -7.59
N PRO A 123 -0.23 11.48 -6.90
CA PRO A 123 -0.95 10.24 -7.17
C PRO A 123 -1.87 10.33 -8.41
N MET A 124 -2.19 11.54 -8.89
CA MET A 124 -3.19 11.74 -9.95
C MET A 124 -2.86 11.03 -11.28
N PRO A 125 -1.61 10.98 -11.75
CA PRO A 125 -1.26 10.18 -12.94
C PRO A 125 -1.53 8.68 -12.73
N ALA A 126 -1.22 8.12 -11.57
CA ALA A 126 -1.47 6.71 -11.26
C ALA A 126 -2.98 6.41 -11.16
N LEU A 127 -3.77 7.31 -10.56
CA LEU A 127 -5.23 7.17 -10.52
C LEU A 127 -5.86 7.19 -11.92
N ARG A 128 -5.37 8.07 -12.82
CA ARG A 128 -5.83 8.10 -14.21
C ARG A 128 -5.45 6.82 -14.97
N GLU A 129 -4.26 6.29 -14.74
CA GLU A 129 -3.82 5.02 -15.33
C GLU A 129 -4.66 3.85 -14.80
N ALA A 130 -4.92 3.78 -13.50
CA ALA A 130 -5.83 2.79 -12.92
C ALA A 130 -7.21 2.84 -13.60
N ARG A 131 -7.82 4.05 -13.74
CA ARG A 131 -9.08 4.20 -14.47
C ARG A 131 -8.96 3.79 -15.93
N ARG A 132 -7.86 4.12 -16.62
CA ARG A 132 -7.65 3.80 -18.03
C ARG A 132 -7.69 2.30 -18.28
N VAL A 133 -7.02 1.51 -17.44
CA VAL A 133 -6.90 0.05 -17.61
C VAL A 133 -8.13 -0.72 -17.15
N LEU A 134 -8.96 -0.16 -16.28
CA LEU A 134 -10.22 -0.74 -15.83
C LEU A 134 -11.24 -0.81 -16.96
N ARG A 135 -11.97 -1.91 -17.05
CA ARG A 135 -13.17 -2.06 -17.88
C ARG A 135 -14.28 -1.16 -17.38
N ALA A 136 -15.32 -0.97 -18.17
CA ALA A 136 -16.58 -0.40 -17.71
C ALA A 136 -17.15 -1.31 -16.60
N GLY A 137 -17.62 -0.73 -15.51
CA GLY A 137 -18.04 -1.44 -14.30
C GLY A 137 -16.90 -1.98 -13.45
N GLY A 138 -15.64 -1.67 -13.79
CA GLY A 138 -14.47 -2.09 -13.03
C GLY A 138 -14.17 -1.19 -11.83
N HIS A 139 -13.37 -1.67 -10.88
CA HIS A 139 -13.13 -1.01 -9.60
C HIS A 139 -11.65 -0.88 -9.26
N LEU A 140 -11.29 0.25 -8.65
CA LEU A 140 -10.02 0.42 -7.93
C LEU A 140 -10.26 0.20 -6.43
N LEU A 141 -9.47 -0.66 -5.81
CA LEU A 141 -9.34 -0.80 -4.37
C LEU A 141 -8.06 -0.09 -3.92
N ALA A 142 -8.18 1.01 -3.20
CA ALA A 142 -7.04 1.77 -2.69
C ALA A 142 -7.03 1.76 -1.16
N ALA A 143 -5.89 1.42 -0.56
CA ALA A 143 -5.71 1.54 0.88
C ALA A 143 -4.60 2.53 1.20
N THR A 144 -4.79 3.27 2.29
CA THR A 144 -3.80 4.22 2.77
C THR A 144 -3.93 4.46 4.28
N ILE A 145 -2.94 5.14 4.83
CA ILE A 145 -2.75 5.38 6.25
C ILE A 145 -3.16 6.83 6.57
N ALA A 146 -3.75 7.07 7.72
CA ALA A 146 -4.08 8.40 8.20
C ALA A 146 -2.83 9.16 8.71
N ARG A 147 -2.88 10.50 8.71
CA ARG A 147 -1.80 11.36 9.23
C ARG A 147 -1.53 11.11 10.71
N THR A 148 -2.56 10.74 11.44
CA THR A 148 -2.50 10.50 12.89
C THR A 148 -2.41 9.03 13.26
N ASP A 149 -1.91 8.16 12.34
CA ASP A 149 -1.68 6.74 12.64
C ASP A 149 -0.64 6.55 13.73
N SER A 150 -0.86 5.59 14.63
CA SER A 150 0.04 5.21 15.72
C SER A 150 0.38 6.36 16.67
N PRO A 151 -0.62 7.05 17.27
CA PRO A 151 -0.42 8.24 18.12
C PRO A 151 0.38 7.93 19.39
N GLU A 152 0.47 6.67 19.80
CA GLU A 152 1.26 6.22 20.96
C GLU A 152 2.74 6.56 20.83
N PHE A 153 3.21 6.74 19.60
CA PHE A 153 4.61 7.09 19.32
C PHE A 153 4.85 8.59 19.16
N SER A 154 3.85 9.45 19.34
CA SER A 154 3.93 10.89 19.01
C SER A 154 5.07 11.66 19.67
N ALA A 155 5.55 11.21 20.84
CA ALA A 155 6.71 11.79 21.52
C ALA A 155 8.06 11.47 20.84
N TYR A 156 8.12 10.40 20.04
CA TYR A 156 9.35 9.90 19.38
C TYR A 156 9.29 10.03 17.87
N TRP A 157 8.12 9.84 17.31
CA TRP A 157 7.89 9.83 15.88
C TRP A 157 6.45 10.18 15.56
N SER A 158 6.27 10.95 14.50
CA SER A 158 4.96 11.18 13.88
C SER A 158 5.09 11.03 12.38
N ARG A 159 4.04 10.52 11.76
CA ARG A 159 3.99 10.38 10.31
C ARG A 159 3.84 11.76 9.65
N SER A 160 4.72 12.09 8.70
CA SER A 160 4.54 13.28 7.88
C SER A 160 3.34 13.11 6.93
N ALA A 161 2.64 14.20 6.64
CA ALA A 161 1.62 14.21 5.60
C ALA A 161 2.22 13.80 4.25
N THR A 162 1.44 13.06 3.47
CA THR A 162 1.82 12.59 2.15
C THR A 162 0.83 13.08 1.08
N SER A 163 1.09 12.73 -0.16
CA SER A 163 0.22 13.06 -1.29
C SER A 163 -1.09 12.25 -1.33
N PHE A 164 -1.21 11.18 -0.52
CA PHE A 164 -2.39 10.28 -0.51
C PHE A 164 -2.64 9.72 0.89
N ASP A 165 -3.04 10.60 1.82
CA ASP A 165 -3.43 10.21 3.17
C ASP A 165 -4.92 9.84 3.24
N ALA A 166 -5.34 9.10 4.27
CA ALA A 166 -6.73 8.63 4.42
C ALA A 166 -7.75 9.77 4.45
N GLU A 167 -7.35 10.93 4.92
CA GLU A 167 -8.19 12.14 4.99
C GLU A 167 -8.47 12.73 3.60
N ASP A 168 -7.52 12.66 2.67
CA ASP A 168 -7.62 13.28 1.34
C ASP A 168 -8.02 12.28 0.24
N ALA A 169 -7.75 11.00 0.44
CA ALA A 169 -7.91 9.95 -0.56
C ALA A 169 -9.31 9.89 -1.19
N PRO A 170 -10.43 9.99 -0.45
CA PRO A 170 -11.75 10.00 -1.06
C PRO A 170 -11.96 11.16 -2.04
N GLY A 171 -11.50 12.37 -1.68
CA GLY A 171 -11.58 13.55 -2.54
C GLY A 171 -10.74 13.44 -3.81
N LEU A 172 -9.54 12.86 -3.71
CA LEU A 172 -8.67 12.61 -4.86
C LEU A 172 -9.26 11.57 -5.81
N LEU A 173 -9.83 10.49 -5.26
CA LEU A 173 -10.49 9.44 -6.03
C LEU A 173 -11.73 9.98 -6.75
N ALA A 174 -12.56 10.80 -6.09
CA ALA A 174 -13.75 11.40 -6.68
C ALA A 174 -13.47 12.34 -7.88
N ARG A 175 -12.21 12.81 -8.04
CA ARG A 175 -11.80 13.59 -9.22
C ARG A 175 -11.57 12.72 -10.45
N VAL A 176 -11.49 11.40 -10.28
CA VAL A 176 -11.12 10.47 -11.35
C VAL A 176 -12.19 9.39 -11.57
N PHE A 177 -12.88 8.97 -10.53
CA PHE A 177 -13.83 7.86 -10.54
C PHE A 177 -15.26 8.36 -10.35
N ASP A 178 -16.22 7.59 -10.84
CA ASP A 178 -17.64 7.97 -10.89
C ASP A 178 -18.36 7.67 -9.57
N SER A 179 -17.86 6.69 -8.80
CA SER A 179 -18.34 6.36 -7.46
C SER A 179 -17.16 6.13 -6.52
N VAL A 180 -17.30 6.54 -5.26
CA VAL A 180 -16.29 6.35 -4.22
C VAL A 180 -17.00 5.97 -2.93
N THR A 181 -16.67 4.78 -2.40
CA THR A 181 -17.12 4.30 -1.11
C THR A 181 -15.93 3.85 -0.30
N GLY A 182 -15.97 3.95 1.02
CA GLY A 182 -14.80 3.63 1.82
C GLY A 182 -15.15 3.10 3.19
N PHE A 183 -14.20 2.38 3.75
CA PHE A 183 -14.20 1.93 5.13
C PHE A 183 -12.95 2.49 5.81
N ALA A 184 -13.15 3.37 6.79
CA ALA A 184 -12.08 3.88 7.64
C ALA A 184 -12.00 3.06 8.93
N TRP A 185 -10.81 2.98 9.50
CA TRP A 185 -10.58 2.39 10.81
C TRP A 185 -9.81 3.37 11.72
N ASP A 186 -10.15 3.35 13.00
CA ASP A 186 -9.46 4.01 14.10
C ASP A 186 -9.63 3.10 15.32
N ALA A 187 -8.67 2.19 15.52
CA ALA A 187 -8.79 1.17 16.54
C ALA A 187 -7.42 0.61 16.96
N PRO A 188 -7.30 0.05 18.18
CA PRO A 188 -6.09 -0.61 18.66
C PRO A 188 -5.89 -1.97 17.97
N LEU A 189 -5.46 -1.94 16.71
CA LEU A 189 -5.35 -3.13 15.87
C LEU A 189 -3.97 -3.81 15.89
N MET A 190 -3.03 -3.33 16.70
CA MET A 190 -1.70 -3.93 16.81
C MET A 190 -1.29 -4.00 18.28
N THR A 191 -0.64 -5.09 18.67
CA THR A 191 -0.03 -5.25 20.00
C THR A 191 1.43 -5.60 19.84
N LEU A 192 2.32 -4.72 20.30
CA LEU A 192 3.76 -4.96 20.33
C LEU A 192 4.11 -5.55 21.70
N PRO A 193 4.53 -6.83 21.76
CA PRO A 193 4.63 -7.56 23.02
C PRO A 193 5.79 -7.10 23.91
N ASP A 194 6.86 -6.57 23.30
CA ASP A 194 8.11 -6.25 23.99
C ASP A 194 8.86 -5.07 23.34
N ALA A 195 9.92 -4.63 23.98
CA ALA A 195 10.80 -3.56 23.52
C ALA A 195 11.43 -3.84 22.13
N ALA A 196 11.74 -5.11 21.84
CA ALA A 196 12.31 -5.46 20.53
C ALA A 196 11.28 -5.25 19.42
N ALA A 197 10.03 -5.63 19.63
CA ALA A 197 8.95 -5.39 18.68
C ALA A 197 8.69 -3.89 18.45
N ILE A 198 8.71 -3.06 19.52
CA ILE A 198 8.61 -1.60 19.43
C ILE A 198 9.74 -1.05 18.54
N ARG A 199 10.98 -1.40 18.86
CA ARG A 199 12.16 -0.95 18.09
C ARG A 199 12.07 -1.35 16.62
N HIS A 200 11.76 -2.61 16.32
CA HIS A 200 11.62 -3.11 14.95
C HIS A 200 10.49 -2.41 14.18
N TYR A 201 9.37 -2.15 14.86
CA TYR A 201 8.25 -1.43 14.28
C TYR A 201 8.65 -0.02 13.84
N LEU A 202 9.38 0.73 14.68
CA LEU A 202 9.83 2.09 14.40
C LEU A 202 10.94 2.12 13.34
N ILE A 203 11.92 1.19 13.40
CA ILE A 203 12.97 1.07 12.36
C ILE A 203 12.34 0.80 11.00
N GLY A 204 11.36 -0.10 10.93
CA GLY A 204 10.60 -0.37 9.70
C GLY A 204 9.90 0.87 9.11
N ARG A 205 9.68 1.92 9.91
CA ARG A 205 9.11 3.22 9.53
C ARG A 205 10.16 4.30 9.28
N GLN A 206 11.42 3.93 9.10
CA GLN A 206 12.55 4.84 8.86
C GLN A 206 12.88 5.74 10.07
N VAL A 207 12.42 5.39 11.28
CA VAL A 207 12.85 6.07 12.48
C VAL A 207 14.30 5.68 12.78
N ARG A 208 15.13 6.67 13.10
CA ARG A 208 16.55 6.42 13.44
C ARG A 208 16.66 5.46 14.61
N THR A 209 17.67 4.59 14.56
CA THR A 209 17.85 3.52 15.56
C THR A 209 17.91 4.03 16.99
N GLU A 210 18.57 5.19 17.22
CA GLU A 210 18.70 5.80 18.55
C GLU A 210 17.32 6.20 19.12
N ILE A 211 16.47 6.81 18.28
CA ILE A 211 15.10 7.21 18.66
C ILE A 211 14.22 5.97 18.88
N ALA A 212 14.34 4.98 18.00
CA ALA A 212 13.59 3.72 18.13
C ALA A 212 13.98 2.95 19.39
N THR A 213 15.25 3.01 19.80
CA THR A 213 15.75 2.38 21.04
C THR A 213 15.22 3.14 22.26
N ALA A 214 15.32 4.47 22.29
CA ALA A 214 14.79 5.28 23.39
C ALA A 214 13.28 5.04 23.59
N ALA A 215 12.50 5.01 22.50
CA ALA A 215 11.08 4.68 22.57
C ALA A 215 10.82 3.27 23.13
N ALA A 216 11.65 2.29 22.74
CA ALA A 216 11.53 0.91 23.21
C ALA A 216 11.87 0.75 24.70
N ASP A 217 12.77 1.57 25.22
CA ASP A 217 13.18 1.56 26.63
C ASP A 217 12.17 2.27 27.55
N GLU A 218 11.45 3.27 27.04
CA GLU A 218 10.57 4.12 27.82
C GLU A 218 9.08 3.74 27.72
N LEU A 219 8.63 3.16 26.59
CA LEU A 219 7.22 2.81 26.39
C LEU A 219 6.87 1.49 27.12
N PRO A 220 5.65 1.41 27.70
CA PRO A 220 5.22 0.19 28.38
C PRO A 220 5.02 -0.96 27.42
N THR A 221 5.29 -2.18 27.88
CA THR A 221 5.02 -3.42 27.11
C THR A 221 4.12 -4.36 27.91
N PRO A 222 3.17 -5.06 27.27
CA PRO A 222 2.82 -4.96 25.84
C PRO A 222 2.21 -3.59 25.51
N LEU A 223 2.59 -3.02 24.33
CA LEU A 223 2.04 -1.75 23.86
C LEU A 223 0.90 -2.02 22.85
N SER A 224 -0.29 -1.52 23.17
CA SER A 224 -1.41 -1.48 22.23
C SER A 224 -1.27 -0.27 21.31
N VAL A 225 -1.25 -0.47 19.99
CA VAL A 225 -1.04 0.58 19.00
C VAL A 225 -2.30 0.81 18.18
N THR A 226 -2.77 2.04 18.21
CA THR A 226 -3.92 2.49 17.43
C THR A 226 -3.54 2.63 15.96
N LYS A 227 -4.22 1.88 15.09
CA LYS A 227 -4.05 1.97 13.64
C LYS A 227 -5.18 2.79 13.04
N ARG A 228 -4.81 3.75 12.19
CA ARG A 228 -5.73 4.63 11.49
C ARG A 228 -5.47 4.61 10.00
N GLY A 229 -6.54 4.49 9.21
CA GLY A 229 -6.42 4.43 7.76
C GLY A 229 -7.75 4.20 7.08
N ALA A 230 -7.72 3.97 5.76
CA ALA A 230 -8.90 3.68 4.98
C ALA A 230 -8.62 2.66 3.87
N LEU A 231 -9.62 1.83 3.57
CA LEU A 231 -9.73 1.04 2.34
C LEU A 231 -10.92 1.57 1.55
N ILE A 232 -10.66 2.03 0.34
CA ILE A 232 -11.61 2.76 -0.48
C ILE A 232 -11.82 1.98 -1.78
N VAL A 233 -13.07 1.82 -2.19
CA VAL A 233 -13.49 1.26 -3.47
C VAL A 233 -13.97 2.41 -4.34
N ALA A 234 -13.34 2.58 -5.50
CA ALA A 234 -13.69 3.59 -6.48
C ALA A 234 -14.12 2.93 -7.79
N GLY A 235 -15.33 3.20 -8.24
CA GLY A 235 -15.94 2.58 -9.41
C GLY A 235 -15.76 3.41 -10.67
N ARG A 236 -15.53 2.71 -11.80
CA ARG A 236 -15.63 3.27 -13.14
C ARG A 236 -16.95 2.83 -13.76
N ASP A 237 -17.86 3.74 -13.94
CA ASP A 237 -19.13 3.49 -14.64
C ASP A 237 -18.92 3.19 -16.13
N ARG A 238 -20.00 2.93 -16.83
CA ARG A 238 -20.02 2.52 -18.24
C ARG A 238 -19.47 3.55 -19.23
#